data_24c1cf250d5d142b7cd5227dc69343ee
#
_entry.id   24c1cf250d5d142b7cd5227dc69343ee
#
_cell.length_a   1.000
_cell.length_b   1.000
_cell.length_c   1.000
_cell.angle_alpha   90.00
_cell.angle_beta   90.00
_cell.angle_gamma   90.00
#
_symmetry.space_group_name_H-M   'P 1'
#
loop_
_entity.id
_entity.type
_entity.pdbx_description
1 polymer ?
#
loop_
_entity_poly.entity_id
_entity_poly.type
_entity_poly.pdbx_seq_one_letter_code
_entity_poly.pdbx_strand_id
1 'polypeptide(L)' 'MTEETTDKKLDMQIGLLEDRLHEVLVLLEALSSENTALKARESSLLAERSELHNKNSKVRSQVESMIQRLKTMDNS' A
#
# COMPACT_ATOMS: atom_id res chain seq x y z
N MET A 1 -37.39 40.80 -12.47
CA MET A 1 -36.65 40.12 -13.58
C MET A 1 -35.20 39.81 -13.24
N THR A 2 -34.47 40.75 -12.66
CA THR A 2 -33.06 40.52 -12.28
C THR A 2 -32.91 39.53 -11.14
N GLU A 3 -33.84 39.44 -10.21
CA GLU A 3 -33.81 38.52 -9.07
C GLU A 3 -33.99 37.05 -9.51
N GLU A 4 -34.92 36.79 -10.44
CA GLU A 4 -35.14 35.43 -10.97
C GLU A 4 -33.92 34.90 -11.72
N THR A 5 -33.26 35.76 -12.52
CA THR A 5 -32.07 35.41 -13.27
C THR A 5 -30.89 35.12 -12.33
N THR A 6 -30.77 35.95 -11.27
CA THR A 6 -29.72 35.75 -10.23
C THR A 6 -29.96 34.48 -9.46
N ASP A 7 -31.20 34.17 -9.08
CA ASP A 7 -31.56 32.94 -8.36
C ASP A 7 -31.27 31.69 -9.19
N LYS A 8 -31.60 31.72 -10.50
CA LYS A 8 -31.29 30.61 -11.41
C LYS A 8 -29.79 30.40 -11.56
N LYS A 9 -29.06 31.52 -11.62
CA LYS A 9 -27.59 31.48 -11.73
C LYS A 9 -26.97 30.91 -10.47
N LEU A 10 -27.47 31.29 -9.30
CA LEU A 10 -27.03 30.73 -8.00
C LEU A 10 -27.36 29.25 -7.89
N ASP A 11 -28.56 28.86 -8.31
CA ASP A 11 -28.98 27.46 -8.31
C ASP A 11 -28.07 26.60 -9.20
N MET A 12 -27.71 27.11 -10.37
CA MET A 12 -26.79 26.45 -11.27
C MET A 12 -25.39 26.28 -10.64
N GLN A 13 -24.90 27.34 -10.01
CA GLN A 13 -23.61 27.34 -9.33
C GLN A 13 -23.60 26.38 -8.16
N ILE A 14 -24.66 26.34 -7.38
CA ILE A 14 -24.83 25.41 -6.27
C ILE A 14 -24.83 23.95 -6.80
N GLY A 15 -25.57 23.71 -7.88
CA GLY A 15 -25.60 22.41 -8.53
C GLY A 15 -24.23 21.94 -8.99
N LEU A 16 -23.45 22.84 -9.59
CA LEU A 16 -22.07 22.54 -10.01
C LEU A 16 -21.16 22.23 -8.81
N LEU A 17 -21.32 22.98 -7.72
CA LEU A 17 -20.56 22.74 -6.49
C LEU A 17 -20.92 21.42 -5.86
N GLU A 18 -22.21 21.07 -5.84
CA GLU A 18 -22.68 19.78 -5.33
C GLU A 18 -22.08 18.62 -6.13
N ASP A 19 -22.05 18.75 -7.46
CA ASP A 19 -21.47 17.74 -8.35
C ASP A 19 -19.97 17.57 -8.08
N ARG A 20 -19.25 18.68 -7.93
CA ARG A 20 -17.81 18.63 -7.63
C ARG A 20 -17.54 18.05 -6.25
N LEU A 21 -18.38 18.41 -5.28
CA LEU A 21 -18.26 17.85 -3.93
C LEU A 21 -18.47 16.35 -3.95
N HIS A 22 -19.48 15.89 -4.70
CA HIS A 22 -19.75 14.47 -4.86
C HIS A 22 -18.56 13.75 -5.49
N GLU A 23 -17.97 14.29 -6.55
CA GLU A 23 -16.79 13.74 -7.20
C GLU A 23 -15.60 13.63 -6.24
N VAL A 24 -15.37 14.67 -5.44
CA VAL A 24 -14.30 14.69 -4.44
C VAL A 24 -14.54 13.65 -3.37
N LEU A 25 -15.77 13.50 -2.90
CA LEU A 25 -16.12 12.49 -1.90
C LEU A 25 -15.91 11.07 -2.43
N VAL A 26 -16.29 10.82 -3.67
CA VAL A 26 -16.07 9.53 -4.33
C VAL A 26 -14.57 9.23 -4.43
N LEU A 27 -13.77 10.22 -4.83
CA LEU A 27 -12.32 10.08 -4.89
C LEU A 27 -11.70 9.84 -3.53
N LEU A 28 -12.18 10.54 -2.51
CA LEU A 28 -11.72 10.36 -1.13
C LEU A 28 -11.98 8.94 -0.63
N GLU A 29 -13.17 8.42 -0.89
CA GLU A 29 -13.52 7.04 -0.51
C GLU A 29 -12.63 6.04 -1.23
N ALA A 30 -12.40 6.23 -2.52
CA ALA A 30 -11.54 5.37 -3.33
C ALA A 30 -10.10 5.40 -2.81
N LEU A 31 -9.56 6.60 -2.52
CA LEU A 31 -8.21 6.77 -1.99
C LEU A 31 -8.07 6.18 -0.59
N SER A 32 -9.06 6.36 0.26
CA SER A 32 -9.08 5.79 1.61
C SER A 32 -9.06 4.26 1.57
N SER A 33 -9.87 3.69 0.69
CA SER A 33 -9.94 2.25 0.49
C SER A 33 -8.62 1.69 -0.05
N GLU A 34 -8.06 2.35 -1.07
CA GLU A 34 -6.76 1.98 -1.65
C GLU A 34 -5.63 2.11 -0.63
N ASN A 35 -5.65 3.17 0.17
CA ASN A 35 -4.66 3.38 1.23
C ASN A 35 -4.68 2.25 2.25
N THR A 36 -5.87 1.84 2.69
CA THR A 36 -6.04 0.72 3.61
C THR A 36 -5.52 -0.58 3.01
N ALA A 37 -5.84 -0.83 1.74
CA ALA A 37 -5.38 -2.03 1.02
C ALA A 37 -3.85 -2.04 0.86
N LEU A 38 -3.26 -0.89 0.53
CA LEU A 38 -1.81 -0.76 0.39
C LEU A 38 -1.07 -0.96 1.71
N LYS A 39 -1.62 -0.44 2.81
CA LYS A 39 -1.05 -0.64 4.15
C LYS A 39 -1.08 -2.11 4.57
N ALA A 40 -2.18 -2.79 4.28
CA ALA A 40 -2.30 -4.22 4.55
C ALA A 40 -1.29 -5.02 3.74
N ARG A 41 -1.13 -4.68 2.46
CA ARG A 41 -0.16 -5.32 1.57
C ARG A 41 1.28 -5.06 2.00
N GLU A 42 1.57 -3.83 2.41
CA GLU A 42 2.90 -3.46 2.95
C GLU A 42 3.24 -4.31 4.17
N SER A 43 2.30 -4.42 5.11
CA SER A 43 2.47 -5.24 6.31
C SER A 43 2.74 -6.71 5.96
N SER A 44 1.98 -7.25 5.01
CA SER A 44 2.15 -8.61 4.52
C SER A 44 3.51 -8.83 3.88
N LEU A 45 3.97 -7.89 3.05
CA LEU A 45 5.27 -7.96 2.38
C LEU A 45 6.43 -7.84 3.37
N LEU A 46 6.29 -7.02 4.40
CA LEU A 46 7.31 -6.91 5.45
C LEU A 46 7.44 -8.22 6.24
N ALA A 47 6.32 -8.85 6.56
CA ALA A 47 6.32 -10.16 7.24
C ALA A 47 6.97 -11.23 6.36
N GLU A 48 6.62 -11.27 5.09
CA GLU A 48 7.18 -12.20 4.11
C GLU A 48 8.68 -11.98 3.94
N ARG A 49 9.12 -10.74 3.86
CA ARG A 49 10.53 -10.38 3.77
C ARG A 49 11.31 -10.85 4.99
N SER A 50 10.75 -10.65 6.18
CA SER A 50 11.36 -11.11 7.43
C SER A 50 11.51 -12.61 7.46
N GLU A 51 10.47 -13.35 7.03
CA GLU A 51 10.49 -14.80 6.93
C GLU A 51 11.57 -15.31 5.96
N LEU A 52 11.64 -14.70 4.78
CA LEU A 52 12.65 -15.02 3.78
C LEU A 52 14.06 -14.73 4.27
N HIS A 53 14.25 -13.61 4.96
CA HIS A 53 15.54 -13.27 5.55
C HIS A 53 15.98 -14.33 6.59
N ASN A 54 15.06 -14.76 7.45
CA ASN A 54 15.34 -15.78 8.44
C ASN A 54 15.70 -17.12 7.80
N LYS A 55 14.96 -17.53 6.77
CA LYS A 55 15.25 -18.75 6.01
C LYS A 55 16.60 -18.67 5.32
N ASN A 56 16.91 -17.53 4.73
CA ASN A 56 18.19 -17.30 4.06
C ASN A 56 19.35 -17.40 5.05
N SER A 57 19.24 -16.76 6.21
CA SER A 57 20.24 -16.85 7.29
C SER A 57 20.45 -18.27 7.76
N LYS A 58 19.37 -19.02 7.91
CA LYS A 58 19.41 -20.41 8.35
C LYS A 58 20.13 -21.31 7.33
N VAL A 59 19.76 -21.17 6.06
CA VAL A 59 20.39 -21.93 4.97
C VAL A 59 21.89 -21.58 4.87
N ARG A 60 22.22 -20.31 4.96
CA ARG A 60 23.60 -19.83 4.94
C ARG A 60 24.44 -20.46 6.06
N SER A 61 23.90 -20.45 7.26
CA SER A 61 24.54 -21.07 8.43
C SER A 61 24.73 -22.56 8.25
N GLN A 62 23.76 -23.28 7.69
CA GLN A 62 23.84 -24.71 7.38
C GLN A 62 24.91 -25.00 6.35
N VAL A 63 24.98 -24.19 5.29
CA VAL A 63 26.01 -24.35 4.24
C VAL A 63 27.40 -24.09 4.81
N GLU A 64 27.59 -23.09 5.62
CA GLU A 64 28.85 -22.77 6.29
C GLU A 64 29.29 -23.92 7.18
N SER A 65 28.36 -24.51 7.91
CA SER A 65 28.63 -25.69 8.76
C SER A 65 29.08 -26.89 7.94
N MET A 66 28.42 -27.13 6.80
CA MET A 66 28.81 -28.23 5.88
C MET A 66 30.21 -28.00 5.31
N ILE A 67 30.54 -26.81 4.90
CA ILE A 67 31.86 -26.44 4.37
C ILE A 67 32.92 -26.70 5.45
N GLN A 68 32.65 -26.30 6.68
CA GLN A 68 33.56 -26.49 7.80
C GLN A 68 33.83 -27.97 8.07
N ARG A 69 32.78 -28.81 8.01
CA ARG A 69 32.91 -30.27 8.17
C ARG A 69 33.75 -30.88 7.06
N LEU A 70 33.54 -30.44 5.82
CA LEU A 70 34.34 -30.93 4.69
C LEU A 70 35.82 -30.56 4.84
N LYS A 71 36.12 -29.35 5.28
CA LYS A 71 37.50 -28.91 5.55
C LYS A 71 38.14 -29.74 6.65
N THR A 72 37.41 -30.03 7.70
CA THR A 72 37.90 -30.86 8.82
C THR A 72 38.20 -32.28 8.36
N MET A 73 37.35 -32.84 7.50
CA MET A 73 37.56 -34.18 6.93
C MET A 73 38.79 -34.24 6.02
N ASP A 74 39.00 -33.22 5.20
CA ASP A 74 40.15 -33.14 4.29
C ASP A 74 41.48 -33.00 5.05
N ASN A 75 41.47 -32.38 6.20
CA ASN A 75 42.67 -32.12 7.01
C ASN A 75 43.02 -33.28 7.96
N SER A 76 42.12 -34.23 8.08
CA SER A 76 42.37 -35.43 8.89
C SER A 76 42.80 -36.60 8.02
#